data_b46711ade97aa86150c54ef974490f12
#
_entry.id   b46711ade97aa86150c54ef974490f12
#
_cell.length_a   1.000
_cell.length_b   1.000
_cell.length_c   1.000
_cell.angle_alpha   90.00
_cell.angle_beta   90.00
_cell.angle_gamma   90.00
#
_symmetry.space_group_name_H-M   'P 1'
#
loop_
_entity.id
_entity.type
_entity.pdbx_description
1 polymer ?
#
loop_
_entity_poly.entity_id
_entity_poly.type
_entity_poly.pdbx_seq_one_letter_code
_entity_poly.pdbx_strand_id
1 'polypeptide(L)'
;MADIERIYTIPLNDARKVPRWKRAESAARKVRQYLSKHFKTDLKEVKIDRTINEKLWERGSMKPPLKVRVRAVKFEAGGVQAELAEE
;
A
#
# COMPACT_ATOMS: atom_id res chain seq x y z
N MET A 1 21.39 -3.61 -14.36
CA MET A 1 20.47 -4.60 -13.82
C MET A 1 19.08 -4.03 -13.73
N ALA A 2 18.09 -4.87 -13.77
CA ALA A 2 16.73 -4.41 -13.84
C ALA A 2 16.13 -4.20 -12.45
N ASP A 3 15.23 -3.25 -12.36
CA ASP A 3 14.40 -3.10 -11.19
C ASP A 3 13.47 -4.30 -11.08
N ILE A 4 13.03 -4.58 -9.87
CA ILE A 4 12.09 -5.69 -9.62
C ILE A 4 10.69 -5.13 -9.55
N GLU A 5 9.80 -5.64 -10.41
CA GLU A 5 8.40 -5.25 -10.42
C GLU A 5 7.54 -6.45 -10.01
N ARG A 6 6.60 -6.22 -9.10
CA ARG A 6 5.68 -7.28 -8.65
C ARG A 6 4.30 -6.70 -8.41
N ILE A 7 3.29 -7.55 -8.59
CA ILE A 7 1.91 -7.19 -8.31
C ILE A 7 1.47 -7.97 -7.09
N TYR A 8 0.94 -7.25 -6.10
CA TYR A 8 0.45 -7.85 -4.86
C TYR A 8 -1.01 -7.49 -4.64
N THR A 9 -1.75 -8.45 -4.08
CA THR A 9 -3.07 -8.16 -3.51
C THR A 9 -2.90 -8.10 -2.00
N ILE A 10 -3.09 -6.92 -1.44
CA ILE A 10 -2.84 -6.68 -0.03
C ILE A 10 -4.16 -6.69 0.74
N PRO A 11 -4.34 -7.62 1.70
CA PRO A 11 -5.54 -7.63 2.52
C PRO A 11 -5.51 -6.48 3.53
N LEU A 12 -6.64 -5.82 3.71
CA LEU A 12 -6.76 -4.67 4.60
C LEU A 12 -7.75 -4.91 5.74
N ASN A 13 -8.03 -6.17 6.04
CA ASN A 13 -8.98 -6.52 7.09
C ASN A 13 -8.63 -5.91 8.45
N ASP A 14 -7.34 -5.84 8.75
CA ASP A 14 -6.88 -5.30 10.03
C ASP A 14 -7.16 -3.81 10.19
N ALA A 15 -7.37 -3.09 9.10
CA ALA A 15 -7.71 -1.68 9.19
C ALA A 15 -9.03 -1.44 9.89
N ARG A 16 -9.91 -2.45 9.95
CA ARG A 16 -11.19 -2.36 10.64
C ARG A 16 -11.09 -2.43 12.15
N LYS A 17 -9.93 -2.83 12.67
CA LYS A 17 -9.72 -2.96 14.12
C LYS A 17 -9.49 -1.62 14.80
N VAL A 18 -9.25 -0.56 14.03
CA VAL A 18 -9.06 0.78 14.57
C VAL A 18 -10.36 1.58 14.50
N PRO A 19 -10.45 2.70 15.22
CA PRO A 19 -11.62 3.57 15.14
C PRO A 19 -11.94 3.99 13.70
N ARG A 20 -13.22 4.22 13.43
CA ARG A 20 -13.69 4.50 12.06
C ARG A 20 -12.94 5.62 11.37
N TRP A 21 -12.64 6.70 12.08
CA TRP A 21 -11.97 7.86 11.49
C TRP A 21 -10.50 7.64 11.16
N LYS A 22 -9.94 6.50 11.62
CA LYS A 22 -8.54 6.17 11.36
C LYS A 22 -8.36 5.03 10.36
N ARG A 23 -9.44 4.48 9.84
CA ARG A 23 -9.36 3.27 9.03
C ARG A 23 -8.59 3.45 7.73
N ALA A 24 -8.83 4.54 7.00
CA ALA A 24 -8.10 4.77 5.75
C ALA A 24 -6.61 5.01 5.99
N GLU A 25 -6.29 5.75 7.04
CA GLU A 25 -4.90 5.99 7.43
C GLU A 25 -4.22 4.69 7.82
N SER A 26 -4.92 3.85 8.60
CA SER A 26 -4.42 2.54 8.98
C SER A 26 -4.20 1.64 7.77
N ALA A 27 -5.11 1.70 6.79
CA ALA A 27 -4.98 0.94 5.56
C ALA A 27 -3.73 1.34 4.78
N ALA A 28 -3.46 2.63 4.67
CA ALA A 28 -2.25 3.12 4.00
C ALA A 28 -1.00 2.62 4.70
N ARG A 29 -1.00 2.64 6.03
CA ARG A 29 0.12 2.11 6.82
C ARG A 29 0.32 0.63 6.58
N LYS A 30 -0.76 -0.13 6.49
CA LYS A 30 -0.71 -1.57 6.21
C LYS A 30 -0.09 -1.86 4.85
N VAL A 31 -0.43 -1.07 3.84
CA VAL A 31 0.16 -1.23 2.51
C VAL A 31 1.67 -1.03 2.58
N ARG A 32 2.13 0.00 3.27
CA ARG A 32 3.56 0.26 3.41
C ARG A 32 4.27 -0.86 4.15
N GLN A 33 3.69 -1.34 5.25
CA GLN A 33 4.26 -2.43 6.04
C GLN A 33 4.36 -3.71 5.21
N TYR A 34 3.33 -4.01 4.46
CA TYR A 34 3.29 -5.19 3.61
C TYR A 34 4.44 -5.16 2.59
N LEU A 35 4.59 -4.04 1.90
CA LEU A 35 5.63 -3.89 0.89
C LEU A 35 7.02 -3.87 1.50
N SER A 36 7.20 -3.20 2.63
CA SER A 36 8.46 -3.18 3.34
C SER A 36 8.91 -4.61 3.69
N LYS A 37 7.98 -5.40 4.21
CA LYS A 37 8.26 -6.78 4.58
C LYS A 37 8.60 -7.66 3.37
N HIS A 38 7.84 -7.54 2.30
CA HIS A 38 8.02 -8.37 1.12
C HIS A 38 9.28 -8.04 0.33
N PHE A 39 9.67 -6.77 0.30
CA PHE A 39 10.89 -6.34 -0.38
C PHE A 39 12.10 -6.25 0.54
N LYS A 40 11.92 -6.52 1.83
CA LYS A 40 12.99 -6.48 2.83
C LYS A 40 13.70 -5.13 2.85
N THR A 41 12.93 -4.07 2.85
CA THR A 41 13.44 -2.71 2.83
C THR A 41 12.83 -1.92 3.97
N ASP A 42 13.43 -0.79 4.33
CA ASP A 42 12.92 0.06 5.38
C ASP A 42 11.59 0.68 5.01
N LEU A 43 10.72 0.82 6.01
CA LEU A 43 9.42 1.44 5.82
C LEU A 43 9.54 2.85 5.23
N LYS A 44 10.58 3.58 5.59
CA LYS A 44 10.85 4.93 5.10
C LYS A 44 11.12 4.99 3.61
N GLU A 45 11.56 3.89 3.02
CA GLU A 45 11.90 3.82 1.61
C GLU A 45 10.75 3.35 0.75
N VAL A 46 9.62 3.02 1.35
CA VAL A 46 8.42 2.63 0.63
C VAL A 46 7.56 3.86 0.38
N LYS A 47 7.30 4.16 -0.88
CA LYS A 47 6.44 5.28 -1.27
C LYS A 47 5.19 4.74 -1.93
N ILE A 48 4.06 5.27 -1.51
CA ILE A 48 2.76 4.90 -2.07
C ILE A 48 2.32 6.01 -3.00
N ASP A 49 1.97 5.63 -4.22
CA ASP A 49 1.49 6.60 -5.19
C ASP A 49 0.13 7.16 -4.79
N ARG A 50 -0.15 8.34 -5.30
CA ARG A 50 -1.41 9.03 -5.07
C ARG A 50 -2.63 8.18 -5.44
N THR A 51 -2.52 7.36 -6.49
CA THR A 51 -3.62 6.50 -6.93
C THR A 51 -4.07 5.53 -5.84
N ILE A 52 -3.11 4.94 -5.10
CA ILE A 52 -3.45 4.05 -3.99
C ILE A 52 -4.13 4.83 -2.88
N ASN A 53 -3.57 5.98 -2.54
CA ASN A 53 -4.12 6.80 -1.47
C ASN A 53 -5.56 7.25 -1.79
N GLU A 54 -5.80 7.66 -3.03
CA GLU A 54 -7.15 8.03 -3.49
C GLU A 54 -8.12 6.85 -3.38
N LYS A 55 -7.66 5.65 -3.74
CA LYS A 55 -8.50 4.44 -3.63
C LYS A 55 -8.87 4.14 -2.18
N LEU A 56 -7.91 4.27 -1.27
CA LEU A 56 -8.15 3.99 0.14
C LEU A 56 -9.13 4.99 0.77
N TRP A 57 -9.15 6.22 0.28
CA TRP A 57 -10.01 7.28 0.79
C TRP A 57 -11.28 7.49 -0.03
N GLU A 58 -11.49 6.69 -1.08
CA GLU A 58 -12.60 6.85 -2.01
C GLU A 58 -13.97 6.94 -1.33
N ARG A 59 -14.15 6.17 -0.27
CA ARG A 59 -15.39 6.15 0.51
C ARG A 59 -15.24 6.85 1.85
N GLY A 60 -14.26 7.72 1.98
CA GLY A 60 -13.98 8.41 3.23
C GLY A 60 -13.10 7.58 4.15
N SER A 61 -12.80 8.10 5.33
CA SER A 61 -11.89 7.47 6.26
C SER A 61 -12.45 6.21 6.92
N MET A 62 -13.76 6.01 6.86
CA MET A 62 -14.43 4.94 7.59
C MET A 62 -14.51 3.61 6.85
N LYS A 63 -14.45 3.64 5.52
CA LYS A 63 -14.68 2.44 4.71
C LYS A 63 -13.60 2.23 3.64
N PRO A 64 -12.36 1.91 4.05
CA PRO A 64 -11.37 1.51 3.05
C PRO A 64 -11.76 0.16 2.44
N PRO A 65 -11.28 -0.16 1.24
CA PRO A 65 -11.55 -1.46 0.65
C PRO A 65 -10.98 -2.59 1.51
N LEU A 66 -11.56 -3.79 1.38
CA LEU A 66 -11.09 -4.97 2.11
C LEU A 66 -9.72 -5.44 1.64
N LYS A 67 -9.41 -5.16 0.39
CA LYS A 67 -8.12 -5.50 -0.20
C LYS A 67 -7.81 -4.50 -1.30
N VAL A 68 -6.54 -4.33 -1.58
CA VAL A 68 -6.09 -3.47 -2.66
C VAL A 68 -5.03 -4.19 -3.47
N ARG A 69 -5.13 -4.06 -4.79
CA ARG A 69 -4.14 -4.65 -5.69
C ARG A 69 -3.18 -3.55 -6.12
N VAL A 70 -1.90 -3.76 -5.87
CA VAL A 70 -0.88 -2.75 -6.16
C VAL A 70 0.22 -3.32 -7.03
N ARG A 71 0.81 -2.47 -7.84
CA ARG A 71 2.02 -2.79 -8.58
C ARG A 71 3.16 -2.08 -7.90
N ALA A 72 4.11 -2.85 -7.41
CA ALA A 72 5.24 -2.30 -6.67
C ALA A 72 6.53 -2.55 -7.44
N VAL A 73 7.37 -1.54 -7.47
CA VAL A 73 8.67 -1.60 -8.13
C VAL A 73 9.74 -1.30 -7.08
N LYS A 74 10.69 -2.21 -6.94
CA LYS A 74 11.86 -1.97 -6.13
C LYS A 74 13.00 -1.54 -7.04
N PHE A 75 13.51 -0.34 -6.82
CA PHE A 75 14.57 0.22 -7.63
C PHE A 75 15.93 -0.34 -7.22
N GLU A 76 16.79 -0.53 -8.19
CA GLU A 76 18.14 -1.02 -7.94
C GLU A 76 18.92 -0.09 -7.02
N ALA A 77 18.70 1.19 -7.15
CA ALA A 77 19.36 2.19 -6.32
C ALA A 77 18.80 2.28 -4.89
N GLY A 78 17.73 1.56 -4.63
CA GLY A 78 17.05 1.56 -3.34
C GLY A 78 15.69 2.21 -3.43
N GLY A 79 14.81 1.85 -2.49
CA GLY A 79 13.47 2.39 -2.46
C GLY A 79 12.47 1.52 -3.20
N VAL A 80 11.23 1.62 -2.78
CA VAL A 80 10.10 0.91 -3.39
C VAL A 80 9.01 1.93 -3.69
N GLN A 81 8.44 1.86 -4.87
CA GLN A 81 7.30 2.68 -5.23
C GLN A 81 6.13 1.78 -5.61
N ALA A 82 4.97 2.07 -5.08
CA ALA A 82 3.76 1.30 -5.35
C ALA A 82 2.71 2.18 -5.99
N GLU A 83 1.99 1.63 -6.96
CA GLU A 83 0.88 2.30 -7.57
C GLU A 83 -0.29 1.34 -7.71
N LEU A 84 -1.49 1.88 -7.92
CA LEU A 84 -2.68 1.06 -8.01
C LEU A 84 -2.66 0.24 -9.29
N ALA A 85 -2.91 -1.07 -9.15
CA ALA A 85 -2.93 -1.99 -10.28
C ALA A 85 -4.34 -2.42 -10.66
N GLU A 86 -5.35 -1.91 -10.00
CA GLU A 86 -6.74 -2.24 -10.31
C GLU A 86 -7.17 -1.60 -11.62
N GLU A 87 -7.97 -2.33 -12.33
CA GLU A 87 -8.58 -1.81 -13.54
C GLU A 87 -9.82 -0.97 -13.23
#